data_533552ee1beb6149a71f244759584aa3
#
_entry.id   533552ee1beb6149a71f244759584aa3
#
_cell.length_a   1.000
_cell.length_b   1.000
_cell.length_c   1.000
_cell.angle_alpha   90.00
_cell.angle_beta   90.00
_cell.angle_gamma   90.00
#
_symmetry.space_group_name_H-M   'P 1'
#
loop_
_entity.id
_entity.type
_entity.pdbx_description
1 polymer ?
#
loop_
_entity_poly.entity_id
_entity_poly.type
_entity_poly.pdbx_seq_one_letter_code
_entity_poly.pdbx_strand_id
1 'polypeptide(L)'
;SMEENSVSAEDIADYLANAGKFTNDKKQIYYEEWVAMFKQGMEGWSLYRRTGVPDNLYPAPGRPANYSNHNVPPFRSPYPDKERNLNNANCAPFDAEVVDNLWGKQMWWDTRTGVH
;
A
#
# COMPACT_ATOMS: atom_id res chain seq x y z
N SER A 1 20.03 -6.35 -10.03
CA SER A 1 18.66 -6.57 -10.39
C SER A 1 18.39 -6.68 -11.90
N MET A 2 18.54 -5.63 -12.73
CA MET A 2 18.34 -5.79 -14.20
C MET A 2 19.38 -6.72 -14.81
N GLU A 3 20.63 -6.61 -14.44
CA GLU A 3 21.70 -7.53 -14.85
C GLU A 3 21.42 -8.97 -14.39
N GLU A 4 20.96 -9.16 -13.16
CA GLU A 4 20.56 -10.46 -12.61
C GLU A 4 19.40 -11.10 -13.39
N ASN A 5 18.54 -10.28 -14.00
CA ASN A 5 17.43 -10.73 -14.83
C ASN A 5 17.79 -10.78 -16.33
N SER A 6 19.08 -10.75 -16.67
CA SER A 6 19.60 -10.90 -18.04
C SER A 6 19.11 -9.81 -19.02
N VAL A 7 18.83 -8.61 -18.51
CA VAL A 7 18.54 -7.46 -19.37
C VAL A 7 19.83 -6.99 -20.04
N SER A 8 19.77 -6.63 -21.31
CA SER A 8 20.96 -6.21 -22.06
C SER A 8 21.55 -4.90 -21.49
N ALA A 9 22.86 -4.71 -21.63
CA ALA A 9 23.52 -3.49 -21.19
C ALA A 9 23.00 -2.24 -21.92
N GLU A 10 22.58 -2.40 -23.17
CA GLU A 10 21.99 -1.32 -23.98
C GLU A 10 20.63 -0.89 -23.43
N ASP A 11 19.74 -1.87 -23.13
CA ASP A 11 18.43 -1.61 -22.55
C ASP A 11 18.53 -0.99 -21.14
N ILE A 12 19.53 -1.41 -20.35
CA ILE A 12 19.81 -0.82 -19.03
C ILE A 12 20.25 0.64 -19.21
N ALA A 13 21.14 0.93 -20.15
CA ALA A 13 21.61 2.29 -20.40
C ALA A 13 20.48 3.19 -20.90
N ASP A 14 19.65 2.70 -21.80
CA ASP A 14 18.48 3.45 -22.30
C ASP A 14 17.48 3.73 -21.17
N TYR A 15 17.17 2.74 -20.33
CA TYR A 15 16.30 2.93 -19.17
C TYR A 15 16.85 4.01 -18.22
N LEU A 16 18.14 3.94 -17.86
CA LEU A 16 18.74 4.91 -16.95
C LEU A 16 18.82 6.33 -17.54
N ALA A 17 18.97 6.43 -18.86
CA ALA A 17 18.99 7.73 -19.52
C ALA A 17 17.59 8.40 -19.61
N ASN A 18 16.54 7.60 -19.64
CA ASN A 18 15.17 8.03 -19.90
C ASN A 18 14.24 7.78 -18.69
N ALA A 19 13.61 6.62 -18.64
CA ALA A 19 12.57 6.32 -17.65
C ALA A 19 13.10 6.19 -16.22
N GLY A 20 14.29 5.65 -16.05
CA GLY A 20 14.94 5.48 -14.74
C GLY A 20 15.81 6.66 -14.31
N LYS A 21 15.80 7.77 -15.07
CA LYS A 21 16.59 8.95 -14.73
C LYS A 21 16.14 9.53 -13.40
N PHE A 22 17.05 9.64 -12.45
CA PHE A 22 16.73 10.18 -11.14
C PHE A 22 16.41 11.69 -11.20
N THR A 23 15.22 12.03 -10.75
CA THR A 23 14.69 13.41 -10.77
C THR A 23 14.80 14.14 -9.43
N ASN A 24 15.55 13.58 -8.48
CA ASN A 24 15.68 14.06 -7.10
C ASN A 24 14.36 14.03 -6.32
N ASP A 25 13.46 13.12 -6.68
CA ASP A 25 12.20 12.89 -5.98
C ASP A 25 12.27 11.58 -5.18
N LYS A 26 11.96 11.64 -3.89
CA LYS A 26 11.88 10.45 -3.02
C LYS A 26 10.83 9.45 -3.48
N LYS A 27 9.75 9.91 -4.11
CA LYS A 27 8.72 9.01 -4.66
C LYS A 27 9.29 8.06 -5.71
N GLN A 28 10.22 8.54 -6.53
CA GLN A 28 10.86 7.68 -7.53
C GLN A 28 11.65 6.56 -6.86
N ILE A 29 12.37 6.86 -5.78
CA ILE A 29 13.12 5.84 -5.02
C ILE A 29 12.16 4.79 -4.46
N TYR A 30 11.07 5.21 -3.83
CA TYR A 30 10.08 4.29 -3.28
C TYR A 30 9.38 3.46 -4.34
N TYR A 31 9.14 4.04 -5.51
CA TYR A 31 8.56 3.32 -6.64
C TYR A 31 9.49 2.22 -7.15
N GLU A 32 10.76 2.52 -7.37
CA GLU A 32 11.77 1.55 -7.79
C GLU A 32 11.96 0.44 -6.73
N GLU A 33 11.97 0.82 -5.46
CA GLU A 33 12.02 -0.13 -4.35
C GLU A 33 10.79 -1.05 -4.36
N TRP A 34 9.60 -0.51 -4.58
CA TRP A 34 8.37 -1.29 -4.68
C TRP A 34 8.41 -2.27 -5.86
N VAL A 35 8.89 -1.84 -7.01
CA VAL A 35 9.08 -2.72 -8.17
C VAL A 35 10.09 -3.82 -7.88
N ALA A 36 11.20 -3.51 -7.22
CA ALA A 36 12.20 -4.50 -6.83
C ALA A 36 11.65 -5.56 -5.86
N MET A 37 10.67 -5.17 -5.03
CA MET A 37 9.98 -6.07 -4.10
C MET A 37 8.87 -6.91 -4.72
N PHE A 38 8.75 -6.98 -6.03
CA PHE A 38 7.67 -7.71 -6.74
C PHE A 38 7.47 -9.14 -6.25
N LYS A 39 8.55 -9.86 -5.90
CA LYS A 39 8.49 -11.22 -5.35
C LYS A 39 8.30 -11.27 -3.83
N GLN A 40 8.28 -10.13 -3.16
CA GLN A 40 8.20 -10.00 -1.70
C GLN A 40 6.96 -9.19 -1.32
N GLY A 41 5.78 -9.76 -1.56
CA GLY A 41 4.52 -9.06 -1.45
C GLY A 41 4.26 -8.40 -0.08
N MET A 42 4.72 -9.00 1.01
CA MET A 42 4.58 -8.41 2.35
C MET A 42 5.46 -7.18 2.55
N GLU A 43 6.68 -7.20 2.01
CA GLU A 43 7.59 -6.04 2.05
C GLU A 43 7.08 -4.91 1.16
N GLY A 44 6.62 -5.24 -0.06
CA GLY A 44 5.98 -4.28 -0.95
C GLY A 44 4.73 -3.65 -0.34
N TRP A 45 3.91 -4.45 0.37
CA TRP A 45 2.76 -3.94 1.11
C TRP A 45 3.18 -3.01 2.26
N SER A 46 4.19 -3.38 3.04
CA SER A 46 4.72 -2.57 4.14
C SER A 46 5.29 -1.24 3.64
N LEU A 47 6.01 -1.26 2.53
CA LEU A 47 6.52 -0.05 1.87
C LEU A 47 5.37 0.87 1.45
N TYR A 48 4.36 0.33 0.75
CA TYR A 48 3.18 1.08 0.37
C TYR A 48 2.48 1.71 1.58
N ARG A 49 2.24 0.93 2.64
CA ARG A 49 1.58 1.41 3.84
C ARG A 49 2.33 2.55 4.53
N ARG A 50 3.65 2.53 4.46
CA ARG A 50 4.52 3.56 5.06
C ARG A 50 4.64 4.81 4.20
N THR A 51 4.71 4.67 2.87
CA THR A 51 5.08 5.76 1.96
C THR A 51 3.91 6.29 1.13
N GLY A 52 2.86 5.49 0.95
CA GLY A 52 1.79 5.77 0.00
C GLY A 52 2.18 5.58 -1.47
N VAL A 53 3.36 5.02 -1.74
CA VAL A 53 3.85 4.79 -3.10
C VAL A 53 3.82 3.28 -3.41
N PRO A 54 3.32 2.90 -4.58
CA PRO A 54 2.76 3.72 -5.67
C PRO A 54 1.39 4.30 -5.32
N ASP A 55 1.09 5.50 -5.77
CA ASP A 55 -0.17 6.23 -5.52
C ASP A 55 -1.31 5.85 -6.49
N ASN A 56 -1.06 4.91 -7.38
CA ASN A 56 -1.99 4.43 -8.41
C ASN A 56 -2.46 2.99 -8.18
N LEU A 57 -2.46 2.51 -6.95
CA LEU A 57 -3.05 1.21 -6.61
C LEU A 57 -4.57 1.29 -6.59
N TYR A 58 -5.19 0.53 -7.46
CA TYR A 58 -6.65 0.47 -7.59
C TYR A 58 -7.20 -0.90 -7.18
N PRO A 59 -8.50 -0.98 -6.85
CA PRO A 59 -9.17 -2.26 -6.64
C PRO A 59 -9.02 -3.17 -7.85
N ALA A 60 -8.88 -4.47 -7.60
CA ALA A 60 -8.88 -5.45 -8.67
C ALA A 60 -10.20 -5.40 -9.46
N PRO A 61 -10.18 -5.45 -10.79
CA PRO A 61 -11.39 -5.51 -11.60
C PRO A 61 -12.32 -6.66 -11.13
N GLY A 62 -13.61 -6.38 -11.04
CA GLY A 62 -14.61 -7.37 -10.60
C GLY A 62 -14.72 -7.58 -9.09
N ARG A 63 -14.01 -6.79 -8.27
CA ARG A 63 -14.12 -6.83 -6.81
C ARG A 63 -14.48 -5.48 -6.15
N PRO A 64 -15.39 -4.70 -6.71
CA PRO A 64 -15.77 -3.40 -6.15
C PRO A 64 -16.37 -3.50 -4.74
N ALA A 65 -17.07 -4.61 -4.44
CA ALA A 65 -17.69 -4.80 -3.13
C ALA A 65 -16.69 -4.86 -1.95
N ASN A 66 -15.45 -5.23 -2.22
CA ASN A 66 -14.42 -5.27 -1.18
C ASN A 66 -13.88 -3.89 -0.82
N TYR A 67 -14.19 -2.87 -1.62
CA TYR A 67 -13.64 -1.53 -1.49
C TYR A 67 -14.69 -0.47 -1.16
N SER A 68 -15.97 -0.83 -1.06
CA SER A 68 -17.06 0.01 -0.52
C SER A 68 -16.94 1.52 -0.84
N ASN A 69 -16.76 1.88 -2.09
CA ASN A 69 -16.53 3.26 -2.57
C ASN A 69 -15.14 3.87 -2.27
N HIS A 70 -14.22 3.11 -1.73
CA HIS A 70 -12.84 3.57 -1.55
C HIS A 70 -11.97 3.24 -2.76
N ASN A 71 -11.11 4.17 -3.13
CA ASN A 71 -10.19 4.04 -4.27
C ASN A 71 -8.80 3.55 -3.87
N VAL A 72 -8.61 3.24 -2.61
CA VAL A 72 -7.30 2.88 -2.04
C VAL A 72 -7.41 1.60 -1.22
N PRO A 73 -6.31 0.86 -1.09
CA PRO A 73 -6.26 -0.31 -0.22
C PRO A 73 -6.56 0.03 1.24
N PRO A 74 -7.16 -0.90 2.00
CA PRO A 74 -7.60 -0.66 3.36
C PRO A 74 -6.48 -0.25 4.32
N PHE A 75 -6.83 0.47 5.38
CA PHE A 75 -5.90 0.95 6.39
C PHE A 75 -5.54 -0.11 7.41
N ARG A 76 -6.50 -0.94 7.79
CA ARG A 76 -6.34 -1.92 8.86
C ARG A 76 -7.38 -3.04 8.73
N SER A 77 -7.16 -4.13 9.43
CA SER A 77 -8.19 -5.14 9.65
C SER A 77 -9.19 -4.68 10.72
N PRO A 78 -10.47 -5.08 10.62
CA PRO A 78 -11.44 -4.87 11.68
C PRO A 78 -11.06 -5.63 12.95
N TYR A 79 -11.65 -5.26 14.07
CA TYR A 79 -11.50 -6.03 15.29
C TYR A 79 -12.15 -7.40 15.14
N PRO A 80 -11.54 -8.48 15.70
CA PRO A 80 -12.13 -9.82 15.65
C PRO A 80 -13.51 -9.87 16.29
N ASP A 81 -14.41 -10.67 15.73
CA ASP A 81 -15.76 -10.85 16.28
C ASP A 81 -15.76 -11.34 17.74
N LYS A 82 -14.75 -12.11 18.12
CA LYS A 82 -14.58 -12.54 19.52
C LYS A 82 -14.41 -11.35 20.46
N GLU A 83 -13.60 -10.36 20.08
CA GLU A 83 -13.43 -9.15 20.89
C GLU A 83 -14.73 -8.34 20.95
N ARG A 84 -15.40 -8.18 19.82
CA ARG A 84 -16.68 -7.49 19.75
C ARG A 84 -17.77 -8.11 20.62
N ASN A 85 -17.80 -9.46 20.66
CA ASN A 85 -18.85 -10.19 21.36
C ASN A 85 -18.53 -10.46 22.85
N LEU A 86 -17.28 -10.79 23.17
CA LEU A 86 -16.89 -11.20 24.51
C LEU A 86 -16.32 -10.06 25.37
N ASN A 87 -15.75 -9.05 24.74
CA ASN A 87 -15.11 -7.91 25.39
C ASN A 87 -15.67 -6.57 24.91
N ASN A 88 -16.96 -6.55 24.61
CA ASN A 88 -17.63 -5.39 24.01
C ASN A 88 -17.41 -4.09 24.78
N ALA A 89 -17.50 -4.14 26.12
CA ALA A 89 -17.36 -2.96 26.97
C ALA A 89 -16.04 -2.19 26.75
N ASN A 90 -14.96 -2.92 26.47
CA ASN A 90 -13.64 -2.33 26.22
C ASN A 90 -13.39 -2.12 24.73
N CYS A 91 -14.00 -2.93 23.85
CA CYS A 91 -13.77 -2.88 22.40
C CYS A 91 -14.62 -1.78 21.71
N ALA A 92 -15.85 -1.57 22.16
CA ALA A 92 -16.83 -0.70 21.49
C ALA A 92 -16.33 0.72 21.20
N PRO A 93 -15.62 1.42 22.11
CA PRO A 93 -15.10 2.76 21.81
C PRO A 93 -14.11 2.79 20.66
N PHE A 94 -13.28 1.76 20.55
CA PHE A 94 -12.28 1.63 19.48
C PHE A 94 -12.88 1.08 18.17
N ASP A 95 -13.88 0.21 18.29
CA ASP A 95 -14.59 -0.34 17.14
C ASP A 95 -15.37 0.75 16.42
N ALA A 96 -15.92 1.72 17.15
CA ALA A 96 -16.58 2.88 16.59
C ALA A 96 -15.66 3.78 15.74
N GLU A 97 -14.35 3.75 15.95
CA GLU A 97 -13.38 4.44 15.11
C GLU A 97 -13.15 3.72 13.75
N VAL A 98 -13.57 2.47 13.64
CA VAL A 98 -13.44 1.64 12.42
C VAL A 98 -14.79 1.56 11.73
N VAL A 99 -15.42 2.71 11.50
CA VAL A 99 -16.82 2.86 11.02
C VAL A 99 -17.07 2.13 9.70
N ASP A 100 -16.06 2.02 8.87
CA ASP A 100 -16.15 1.35 7.56
C ASP A 100 -15.23 0.11 7.50
N ASN A 101 -15.23 -0.67 8.57
CA ASN A 101 -14.52 -1.94 8.75
C ASN A 101 -13.02 -1.92 8.44
N LEU A 102 -12.64 -1.50 7.25
CA LEU A 102 -11.27 -1.58 6.73
C LEU A 102 -10.64 -0.20 6.52
N TRP A 103 -11.45 0.85 6.40
CA TRP A 103 -11.03 2.22 6.09
C TRP A 103 -11.30 3.21 7.23
N GLY A 104 -11.50 2.74 8.42
CA GLY A 104 -11.64 3.59 9.57
C GLY A 104 -10.37 4.40 9.87
N LYS A 105 -10.13 4.69 11.13
CA LYS A 105 -8.98 5.49 11.55
C LYS A 105 -7.64 4.88 11.09
N GLN A 106 -6.83 5.67 10.44
CA GLN A 106 -5.46 5.29 10.08
C GLN A 106 -4.64 4.93 11.34
N MET A 107 -3.72 3.99 11.17
CA MET A 107 -2.74 3.69 12.21
C MET A 107 -1.79 4.88 12.39
N TRP A 108 -1.29 5.11 13.59
CA TRP A 108 -0.42 6.25 13.92
C TRP A 108 0.84 6.39 13.04
N TRP A 109 1.31 5.30 12.46
CA TRP A 109 2.47 5.25 11.56
C TRP A 109 2.09 5.37 10.07
N ASP A 110 0.80 5.31 9.74
CA ASP A 110 0.32 5.42 8.36
C ASP A 110 0.23 6.90 7.98
N THR A 111 1.17 7.37 7.21
CA THR A 111 1.31 8.78 6.84
C THR A 111 0.69 9.12 5.48
N ARG A 112 -0.05 8.20 4.87
CA ARG A 112 -0.73 8.45 3.60
C ARG A 112 -1.73 9.60 3.75
N THR A 113 -1.81 10.48 2.76
CA THR A 113 -2.72 11.62 2.72
C THR A 113 -3.69 11.51 1.55
N GLY A 114 -4.87 12.11 1.68
CA GLY A 114 -5.88 12.12 0.61
C GLY A 114 -6.56 10.79 0.33
N VAL A 115 -6.59 9.88 1.29
CA VAL A 115 -7.10 8.51 1.16
C VAL A 115 -8.47 8.29 1.85
N HIS A 116 -9.19 9.35 2.15
CA HIS A 116 -10.54 9.32 2.75
C HIS A 116 -11.61 9.62 1.72
#